data_c8ebfa200c5ba83affd8dc6eaeb51e0e
#
_entry.id   c8ebfa200c5ba83affd8dc6eaeb51e0e
#
_cell.length_a   1.000
_cell.length_b   1.000
_cell.length_c   1.000
_cell.angle_alpha   90.00
_cell.angle_beta   90.00
_cell.angle_gamma   90.00
#
_symmetry.space_group_name_H-M   'P 1'
#
loop_
_entity.id
_entity.type
_entity.pdbx_description
1 polymer ?
#
loop_
_entity_poly.entity_id
_entity_poly.type
_entity_poly.pdbx_seq_one_letter_code
_entity_poly.pdbx_strand_id
1 'polypeptide(L)'
;MLDENGWLAGSSVLVRVSEDRFRFYSLYSLFPVIMSGAYDVQMMPLNRFIFQVDGPKSLQIIEKAFKADFHDLRFARNKTIDVDGDEIFVHRLGMSGALAYEIQGDESIADKVFNLVVEAGEEFGMKTLGIRQYMCGGVHTPGGYPNHLVYCAAPGYFAPESAGGMGLAPAGSAKDDLDNYYVDLYDIKWDYLVDWDHDFPGKAALQKRAAEPHRTAVTLIWDREDVGRVFAAGIYDPDLKGEGIDDYNEILPSIDRVHVDKVMEEDRRVGVSQGCCVDYYTNQFVSLGFVAEEHAAEGTELEVLWGEPGGSQYRVKATVVPMPLYNGAWRNETCDVMTMVPERPYLKA
;
A
#
# COMPACT_ATOMS: atom_id res chain seq x y z
N MET A 1 1.31 -12.91 -5.47
CA MET A 1 0.83 -13.96 -6.40
C MET A 1 0.59 -13.37 -7.77
N LEU A 2 0.86 -14.13 -8.81
CA LEU A 2 0.58 -13.75 -10.20
C LEU A 2 -0.51 -14.67 -10.76
N ASP A 3 -1.21 -14.18 -11.78
CA ASP A 3 -2.02 -15.00 -12.66
C ASP A 3 -1.15 -15.65 -13.76
N GLU A 4 -1.73 -16.47 -14.60
CA GLU A 4 -1.03 -17.15 -15.69
C GLU A 4 -0.47 -16.20 -16.76
N ASN A 5 -0.99 -14.98 -16.83
CA ASN A 5 -0.53 -13.93 -17.75
C ASN A 5 0.59 -13.07 -17.13
N GLY A 6 1.03 -13.36 -15.92
CA GLY A 6 2.07 -12.61 -15.21
C GLY A 6 1.59 -11.31 -14.57
N TRP A 7 0.26 -11.09 -14.53
CA TRP A 7 -0.32 -9.98 -13.81
C TRP A 7 -0.41 -10.26 -12.31
N LEU A 8 -0.28 -9.22 -11.51
CA LEU A 8 -0.42 -9.33 -10.06
C LEU A 8 -1.88 -9.65 -9.69
N ALA A 9 -2.12 -10.87 -9.25
CA ALA A 9 -3.43 -11.33 -8.82
C ALA A 9 -3.72 -11.05 -7.35
N GLY A 10 -2.70 -10.77 -6.58
CA GLY A 10 -2.82 -10.40 -5.18
C GLY A 10 -1.48 -10.35 -4.45
N SER A 11 -1.44 -9.60 -3.36
CA SER A 11 -0.32 -9.58 -2.42
C SER A 11 -0.80 -9.84 -1.00
N SER A 12 0.08 -10.38 -0.19
CA SER A 12 -0.16 -10.58 1.23
C SER A 12 1.17 -10.64 1.97
N VAL A 13 1.14 -10.27 3.23
CA VAL A 13 2.25 -10.57 4.12
C VAL A 13 2.13 -12.04 4.53
N LEU A 14 3.16 -12.80 4.22
CA LEU A 14 3.30 -14.21 4.63
C LEU A 14 4.31 -14.29 5.77
N VAL A 15 3.87 -14.76 6.93
CA VAL A 15 4.72 -14.96 8.08
C VAL A 15 4.85 -16.45 8.38
N ARG A 16 6.07 -16.98 8.37
CA ARG A 16 6.34 -18.32 8.84
C ARG A 16 6.36 -18.32 10.37
N VAL A 17 5.40 -19.01 10.97
CA VAL A 17 5.26 -19.13 12.43
C VAL A 17 6.02 -20.36 12.95
N SER A 18 5.97 -21.48 12.21
CA SER A 18 6.73 -22.69 12.48
C SER A 18 7.12 -23.39 11.17
N GLU A 19 7.64 -24.59 11.23
CA GLU A 19 8.06 -25.34 10.05
C GLU A 19 6.89 -25.59 9.07
N ASP A 20 5.70 -25.84 9.60
CA ASP A 20 4.49 -26.23 8.89
C ASP A 20 3.33 -25.23 9.03
N ARG A 21 3.56 -24.08 9.68
CA ARG A 21 2.52 -23.07 9.93
C ARG A 21 2.91 -21.73 9.39
N PHE A 22 2.00 -21.19 8.61
CA PHE A 22 2.12 -19.87 8.00
C PHE A 22 0.90 -19.01 8.35
N ARG A 23 1.11 -17.73 8.54
CA ARG A 23 0.06 -16.75 8.78
C ARG A 23 -0.01 -15.81 7.59
N PHE A 24 -1.22 -15.58 7.10
CA PHE A 24 -1.52 -14.63 6.03
C PHE A 24 -2.40 -13.52 6.54
N TYR A 25 -2.19 -12.32 6.01
CA TYR A 25 -2.97 -11.14 6.38
C TYR A 25 -4.12 -10.86 5.40
N SER A 26 -4.10 -11.48 4.22
CA SER A 26 -5.18 -11.43 3.24
C SER A 26 -5.28 -12.77 2.54
N LEU A 27 -6.47 -13.30 2.46
CA LEU A 27 -6.73 -14.64 1.89
C LEU A 27 -7.23 -14.59 0.45
N TYR A 28 -7.69 -13.46 -0.02
CA TYR A 28 -8.41 -13.38 -1.30
C TYR A 28 -7.64 -14.00 -2.47
N SER A 29 -6.36 -13.74 -2.56
CA SER A 29 -5.52 -14.25 -3.65
C SER A 29 -5.16 -15.75 -3.52
N LEU A 30 -5.15 -16.30 -2.30
CA LEU A 30 -4.81 -17.72 -2.06
C LEU A 30 -6.04 -18.64 -2.01
N PHE A 31 -7.21 -18.07 -1.78
CA PHE A 31 -8.42 -18.85 -1.59
C PHE A 31 -8.70 -19.85 -2.74
N PRO A 32 -8.62 -19.48 -4.02
CA PRO A 32 -8.81 -20.41 -5.12
C PRO A 32 -7.81 -21.58 -5.10
N VAL A 33 -6.55 -21.30 -4.75
CA VAL A 33 -5.48 -22.32 -4.68
C VAL A 33 -5.73 -23.29 -3.54
N ILE A 34 -6.11 -22.78 -2.37
CA ILE A 34 -6.44 -23.60 -1.20
C ILE A 34 -7.67 -24.47 -1.49
N MET A 35 -8.70 -23.88 -2.09
CA MET A 35 -9.96 -24.56 -2.40
C MET A 35 -9.83 -25.57 -3.57
N SER A 36 -8.78 -25.49 -4.36
CA SER A 36 -8.56 -26.44 -5.46
C SER A 36 -8.35 -27.89 -5.00
N GLY A 37 -7.94 -28.07 -3.73
CA GLY A 37 -7.57 -29.40 -3.19
C GLY A 37 -6.28 -29.98 -3.78
N ALA A 38 -5.53 -29.20 -4.55
CA ALA A 38 -4.27 -29.63 -5.17
C ALA A 38 -3.12 -29.74 -4.16
N TYR A 39 -3.29 -29.15 -2.99
CA TYR A 39 -2.27 -29.08 -1.94
C TYR A 39 -2.83 -29.60 -0.61
N ASP A 40 -2.00 -30.31 0.15
CA ASP A 40 -2.32 -30.74 1.52
C ASP A 40 -2.15 -29.58 2.51
N VAL A 41 -3.14 -28.70 2.54
CA VAL A 41 -3.16 -27.51 3.39
C VAL A 41 -4.51 -27.39 4.11
N GLN A 42 -4.46 -26.94 5.36
CA GLN A 42 -5.65 -26.59 6.14
C GLN A 42 -5.63 -25.10 6.45
N MET A 43 -6.74 -24.45 6.18
CA MET A 43 -6.94 -23.05 6.54
C MET A 43 -7.69 -22.97 7.86
N MET A 44 -7.15 -22.22 8.81
CA MET A 44 -7.81 -21.93 10.08
C MET A 44 -7.95 -20.41 10.22
N PRO A 45 -9.18 -19.88 10.30
CA PRO A 45 -9.39 -18.48 10.64
C PRO A 45 -8.87 -18.22 12.06
N LEU A 46 -8.20 -17.10 12.25
CA LEU A 46 -7.68 -16.65 13.53
C LEU A 46 -8.46 -15.44 14.00
N ASN A 47 -8.93 -15.49 15.24
CA ASN A 47 -9.56 -14.34 15.88
C ASN A 47 -8.48 -13.53 16.60
N ARG A 48 -7.85 -12.59 15.87
CA ARG A 48 -6.73 -11.80 16.38
C ARG A 48 -6.90 -10.34 16.04
N PHE A 49 -6.48 -9.50 16.97
CA PHE A 49 -6.30 -8.08 16.67
C PHE A 49 -4.94 -7.83 16.00
N ILE A 50 -4.85 -6.75 15.24
CA ILE A 50 -3.60 -6.18 14.71
C ILE A 50 -3.62 -4.69 15.01
N PHE A 51 -2.61 -4.21 15.75
CA PHE A 51 -2.34 -2.79 15.93
C PHE A 51 -1.01 -2.43 15.28
N GLN A 52 -0.94 -1.28 14.65
CA GLN A 52 0.29 -0.76 14.07
C GLN A 52 0.73 0.49 14.82
N VAL A 53 2.00 0.55 15.18
CA VAL A 53 2.64 1.71 15.82
C VAL A 53 3.73 2.22 14.88
N ASP A 54 3.52 3.41 14.33
CA ASP A 54 4.38 4.01 13.31
C ASP A 54 5.14 5.22 13.84
N GLY A 55 6.26 5.48 13.20
CA GLY A 55 7.05 6.68 13.40
C GLY A 55 8.35 6.45 14.15
N PRO A 56 9.22 7.46 14.21
CA PRO A 56 10.57 7.33 14.77
C PRO A 56 10.64 7.00 16.26
N LYS A 57 9.52 7.09 16.97
CA LYS A 57 9.39 6.73 18.40
C LYS A 57 8.72 5.37 18.63
N SER A 58 8.32 4.68 17.57
CA SER A 58 7.58 3.41 17.66
C SER A 58 8.33 2.35 18.49
N LEU A 59 9.63 2.21 18.31
CA LEU A 59 10.45 1.28 19.09
C LEU A 59 10.38 1.57 20.58
N GLN A 60 10.60 2.83 20.99
CA GLN A 60 10.58 3.22 22.41
C GLN A 60 9.20 2.97 23.04
N ILE A 61 8.13 3.22 22.27
CA ILE A 61 6.77 3.01 22.73
C ILE A 61 6.51 1.53 23.02
N ILE A 62 6.81 0.64 22.08
CA ILE A 62 6.55 -0.79 22.28
C ILE A 62 7.45 -1.42 23.34
N GLU A 63 8.71 -1.01 23.43
CA GLU A 63 9.61 -1.48 24.47
C GLU A 63 9.15 -1.05 25.87
N LYS A 64 8.66 0.18 26.00
CA LYS A 64 8.08 0.67 27.24
C LYS A 64 6.77 -0.06 27.58
N ALA A 65 5.87 -0.21 26.61
CA ALA A 65 4.57 -0.86 26.80
C ALA A 65 4.73 -2.30 27.29
N PHE A 66 5.63 -3.04 26.69
CA PHE A 66 5.78 -4.48 26.93
C PHE A 66 6.94 -4.85 27.87
N LYS A 67 7.76 -3.88 28.26
CA LYS A 67 8.99 -4.08 29.06
C LYS A 67 9.90 -5.16 28.46
N ALA A 68 9.98 -5.19 27.12
CA ALA A 68 10.69 -6.16 26.34
C ALA A 68 11.62 -5.46 25.32
N ASP A 69 12.74 -6.09 25.00
CA ASP A 69 13.73 -5.56 24.07
C ASP A 69 13.39 -5.96 22.62
N PHE A 70 13.24 -4.99 21.73
CA PHE A 70 13.02 -5.16 20.31
C PHE A 70 14.12 -4.51 19.46
N HIS A 71 15.22 -4.08 20.06
CA HIS A 71 16.31 -3.37 19.38
C HIS A 71 17.01 -4.23 18.32
N ASP A 72 17.07 -5.52 18.52
CA ASP A 72 17.65 -6.49 17.59
C ASP A 72 16.67 -6.96 16.52
N LEU A 73 15.41 -6.54 16.60
CA LEU A 73 14.38 -6.96 15.65
C LEU A 73 14.56 -6.24 14.31
N ARG A 74 14.99 -6.99 13.30
CA ARG A 74 15.22 -6.47 11.94
C ARG A 74 13.91 -6.33 11.16
N PHE A 75 13.93 -5.53 10.11
CA PHE A 75 12.82 -5.40 9.17
C PHE A 75 12.35 -6.76 8.65
N ALA A 76 11.05 -6.94 8.52
CA ALA A 76 10.37 -8.17 8.12
C ALA A 76 10.72 -9.39 9.01
N ARG A 77 11.07 -9.16 10.28
CA ARG A 77 11.24 -10.20 11.29
C ARG A 77 10.26 -9.99 12.42
N ASN A 78 9.99 -11.07 13.14
CA ASN A 78 9.03 -11.08 14.22
C ASN A 78 9.65 -11.65 15.50
N LYS A 79 9.03 -11.32 16.62
CA LYS A 79 9.36 -11.84 17.94
C LYS A 79 8.06 -12.04 18.71
N THR A 80 7.93 -13.18 19.34
CA THR A 80 6.84 -13.44 20.26
C THR A 80 7.32 -13.22 21.69
N ILE A 81 6.52 -12.54 22.49
CA ILE A 81 6.77 -12.27 23.90
C ILE A 81 5.57 -12.70 24.75
N ASP A 82 5.80 -12.88 26.03
CA ASP A 82 4.75 -13.06 27.04
C ASP A 82 4.56 -11.75 27.80
N VAL A 83 3.33 -11.31 27.92
CA VAL A 83 2.94 -10.12 28.70
C VAL A 83 1.86 -10.55 29.70
N ASP A 84 2.25 -10.82 30.94
CA ASP A 84 1.37 -11.25 32.01
C ASP A 84 0.59 -12.57 31.69
N GLY A 85 1.23 -13.48 30.98
CA GLY A 85 0.63 -14.75 30.57
C GLY A 85 -0.07 -14.73 29.21
N ASP A 86 -0.10 -13.58 28.54
CA ASP A 86 -0.67 -13.41 27.20
C ASP A 86 0.43 -13.39 26.13
N GLU A 87 0.26 -14.20 25.09
CA GLU A 87 1.17 -14.21 23.95
C GLU A 87 0.95 -13.01 23.05
N ILE A 88 1.96 -12.17 22.91
CA ILE A 88 1.99 -11.04 21.99
C ILE A 88 3.02 -11.29 20.90
N PHE A 89 2.58 -11.20 19.66
CA PHE A 89 3.43 -11.29 18.47
C PHE A 89 3.73 -9.89 17.94
N VAL A 90 5.01 -9.56 17.86
CA VAL A 90 5.48 -8.26 17.35
C VAL A 90 6.23 -8.49 16.05
N HIS A 91 5.81 -7.81 15.00
CA HIS A 91 6.42 -7.88 13.67
C HIS A 91 6.93 -6.49 13.29
N ARG A 92 8.21 -6.36 12.96
CA ARG A 92 8.76 -5.10 12.45
C ARG A 92 8.39 -4.95 10.98
N LEU A 93 7.24 -4.41 10.75
CA LEU A 93 6.65 -4.10 9.45
C LEU A 93 5.65 -2.97 9.65
N GLY A 94 5.39 -2.19 8.59
CA GLY A 94 4.36 -1.17 8.60
C GLY A 94 4.08 -0.64 7.21
N MET A 95 2.95 0.02 7.05
CA MET A 95 2.42 0.48 5.77
C MET A 95 2.64 1.97 5.51
N SER A 96 3.17 2.70 6.50
CA SER A 96 3.39 4.15 6.37
C SER A 96 4.75 4.52 5.79
N GLY A 97 5.63 3.53 5.55
CA GLY A 97 7.03 3.77 5.18
C GLY A 97 7.93 4.18 6.35
N ALA A 98 7.39 4.70 7.45
CA ALA A 98 8.16 5.02 8.65
C ALA A 98 8.54 3.77 9.45
N LEU A 99 9.50 3.89 10.38
CA LEU A 99 9.78 2.80 11.34
C LEU A 99 8.48 2.38 12.03
N ALA A 100 8.14 1.10 11.94
CA ALA A 100 6.85 0.62 12.39
C ALA A 100 6.90 -0.80 12.94
N TYR A 101 5.94 -1.09 13.80
CA TYR A 101 5.73 -2.41 14.39
C TYR A 101 4.25 -2.77 14.38
N GLU A 102 3.95 -3.95 13.90
CA GLU A 102 2.62 -4.57 14.04
C GLU A 102 2.60 -5.44 15.27
N ILE A 103 1.59 -5.23 16.09
CA ILE A 103 1.36 -5.92 17.36
C ILE A 103 0.11 -6.76 17.20
N GLN A 104 0.21 -8.05 17.48
CA GLN A 104 -0.88 -8.99 17.31
C GLN A 104 -1.04 -9.87 18.54
N GLY A 105 -2.27 -10.16 18.88
CA GLY A 105 -2.62 -11.06 19.96
C GLY A 105 -4.02 -11.63 19.77
N ASP A 106 -4.48 -12.44 20.70
CA ASP A 106 -5.86 -12.90 20.73
C ASP A 106 -6.81 -11.72 20.91
N GLU A 107 -7.95 -11.71 20.22
CA GLU A 107 -8.91 -10.60 20.24
C GLU A 107 -9.39 -10.29 21.68
N SER A 108 -9.47 -11.30 22.56
CA SER A 108 -9.93 -11.12 23.93
C SER A 108 -9.06 -10.17 24.77
N ILE A 109 -7.81 -9.95 24.38
CA ILE A 109 -6.88 -9.05 25.06
C ILE A 109 -6.62 -7.74 24.31
N ALA A 110 -7.35 -7.47 23.24
CA ALA A 110 -7.14 -6.30 22.37
C ALA A 110 -7.16 -4.99 23.18
N ASP A 111 -8.18 -4.79 24.00
CA ASP A 111 -8.30 -3.56 24.82
C ASP A 111 -7.15 -3.41 25.81
N LYS A 112 -6.71 -4.50 26.44
CA LYS A 112 -5.55 -4.49 27.34
C LYS A 112 -4.31 -4.00 26.63
N VAL A 113 -4.01 -4.59 25.47
CA VAL A 113 -2.82 -4.25 24.68
C VAL A 113 -2.89 -2.85 24.11
N PHE A 114 -4.06 -2.44 23.60
CA PHE A 114 -4.29 -1.07 23.13
C PHE A 114 -3.98 -0.05 24.22
N ASN A 115 -4.52 -0.23 25.44
CA ASN A 115 -4.30 0.68 26.54
C ASN A 115 -2.83 0.73 26.98
N LEU A 116 -2.14 -0.41 27.04
CA LEU A 116 -0.70 -0.45 27.36
C LEU A 116 0.12 0.39 26.36
N VAL A 117 -0.19 0.27 25.08
CA VAL A 117 0.51 1.02 24.04
C VAL A 117 0.18 2.51 24.09
N VAL A 118 -1.09 2.87 24.31
CA VAL A 118 -1.52 4.28 24.40
C VAL A 118 -0.87 4.95 25.62
N GLU A 119 -0.93 4.34 26.80
CA GLU A 119 -0.30 4.85 28.01
C GLU A 119 1.21 5.02 27.84
N ALA A 120 1.88 4.03 27.26
CA ALA A 120 3.31 4.13 26.97
C ALA A 120 3.63 5.25 25.98
N GLY A 121 2.75 5.48 25.03
CA GLY A 121 2.92 6.46 23.95
C GLY A 121 2.70 7.91 24.35
N GLU A 122 2.01 8.18 25.46
CA GLU A 122 1.66 9.55 25.88
C GLU A 122 2.88 10.47 25.99
N GLU A 123 3.94 10.03 26.67
CA GLU A 123 5.16 10.84 26.86
C GLU A 123 5.92 11.10 25.55
N PHE A 124 5.71 10.25 24.53
CA PHE A 124 6.32 10.39 23.20
C PHE A 124 5.47 11.24 22.24
N GLY A 125 4.32 11.72 22.71
CA GLY A 125 3.38 12.49 21.89
C GLY A 125 2.64 11.66 20.84
N MET A 126 2.48 10.35 21.07
CA MET A 126 1.74 9.45 20.17
C MET A 126 0.32 9.97 19.94
N LYS A 127 -0.16 9.79 18.74
CA LYS A 127 -1.54 10.08 18.32
C LYS A 127 -2.16 8.84 17.71
N THR A 128 -3.46 8.68 17.90
CA THR A 128 -4.22 7.68 17.17
C THR A 128 -4.34 8.10 15.72
N LEU A 129 -4.08 7.16 14.83
CA LEU A 129 -4.12 7.38 13.38
C LEU A 129 -5.54 7.18 12.87
N GLY A 130 -6.08 8.17 12.17
CA GLY A 130 -7.34 8.03 11.44
C GLY A 130 -7.15 7.30 10.11
N ILE A 131 -8.24 6.75 9.59
CA ILE A 131 -8.23 5.97 8.35
C ILE A 131 -7.70 6.78 7.15
N ARG A 132 -7.99 8.06 7.07
CA ARG A 132 -7.49 8.95 6.02
C ARG A 132 -5.97 8.96 5.96
N GLN A 133 -5.32 9.20 7.10
CA GLN A 133 -3.86 9.22 7.18
C GLN A 133 -3.24 7.85 6.91
N TYR A 134 -3.87 6.79 7.38
CA TYR A 134 -3.43 5.43 7.12
C TYR A 134 -3.38 5.15 5.61
N MET A 135 -4.40 5.57 4.90
CA MET A 135 -4.52 5.32 3.47
C MET A 135 -3.57 6.17 2.62
N CYS A 136 -3.18 7.36 3.08
CA CYS A 136 -2.15 8.19 2.43
C CYS A 136 -0.74 7.56 2.49
N GLY A 137 -0.53 6.56 3.33
CA GLY A 137 0.76 5.87 3.45
C GLY A 137 1.24 5.16 2.19
N GLY A 138 0.36 4.89 1.24
CA GLY A 138 0.70 4.17 -0.01
C GLY A 138 1.81 4.84 -0.83
N VAL A 139 1.89 6.16 -0.85
CA VAL A 139 2.94 6.90 -1.58
C VAL A 139 4.31 6.83 -0.91
N HIS A 140 4.38 6.34 0.32
CA HIS A 140 5.61 6.21 1.10
C HIS A 140 6.18 4.78 1.11
N THR A 141 5.50 3.81 0.53
CA THR A 141 5.97 2.43 0.46
C THR A 141 6.65 2.13 -0.87
N PRO A 142 7.69 1.28 -0.91
CA PRO A 142 8.31 0.86 -2.16
C PRO A 142 7.30 0.19 -3.09
N GLY A 143 7.30 0.59 -4.34
CA GLY A 143 6.36 0.10 -5.35
C GLY A 143 4.99 0.74 -5.32
N GLY A 144 4.76 1.65 -4.37
CA GLY A 144 3.43 2.05 -3.98
C GLY A 144 2.74 0.89 -3.25
N TYR A 145 1.90 1.18 -2.30
CA TYR A 145 0.96 0.14 -1.90
C TYR A 145 -0.01 0.00 -3.06
N PRO A 146 0.12 -1.08 -3.87
CA PRO A 146 -0.78 -1.22 -5.00
C PRO A 146 -2.14 -1.47 -4.42
N ASN A 147 -2.88 -0.43 -4.35
CA ASN A 147 -4.21 -0.51 -3.83
C ASN A 147 -4.98 -1.58 -4.52
N HIS A 148 -5.98 -1.98 -3.86
CA HIS A 148 -7.03 -2.94 -4.19
C HIS A 148 -7.40 -3.08 -5.68
N LEU A 149 -7.05 -2.11 -6.49
CA LEU A 149 -7.18 -2.07 -7.93
C LEU A 149 -6.54 -3.22 -8.65
N VAL A 150 -5.33 -3.46 -8.27
CA VAL A 150 -4.48 -4.47 -8.87
C VAL A 150 -5.06 -5.86 -8.67
N TYR A 151 -5.66 -6.08 -7.52
CA TYR A 151 -6.28 -7.37 -7.18
C TYR A 151 -7.62 -7.59 -7.84
N CYS A 152 -8.29 -6.51 -8.12
CA CYS A 152 -9.64 -6.56 -8.63
C CYS A 152 -9.69 -6.84 -10.13
N ALA A 153 -8.61 -6.55 -10.84
CA ALA A 153 -8.59 -6.63 -12.28
C ALA A 153 -7.99 -7.93 -12.84
N ALA A 154 -7.40 -8.78 -12.00
CA ALA A 154 -6.82 -10.03 -12.48
C ALA A 154 -7.90 -11.01 -12.96
N PRO A 155 -7.92 -11.38 -14.26
CA PRO A 155 -8.94 -12.25 -14.79
C PRO A 155 -8.90 -13.63 -14.13
N GLY A 156 -10.06 -14.15 -13.76
CA GLY A 156 -10.20 -15.52 -13.25
C GLY A 156 -10.03 -15.71 -11.76
N TYR A 157 -9.55 -14.73 -10.99
CA TYR A 157 -9.48 -14.81 -9.53
C TYR A 157 -10.74 -14.29 -8.84
N PHE A 158 -11.51 -13.47 -9.53
CA PHE A 158 -12.77 -12.91 -9.05
C PHE A 158 -13.81 -13.00 -10.16
N ALA A 159 -15.09 -12.96 -9.80
CA ALA A 159 -16.17 -13.17 -10.76
C ALA A 159 -16.06 -12.22 -11.96
N PRO A 160 -16.07 -12.74 -13.19
CA PRO A 160 -15.83 -11.95 -14.40
C PRO A 160 -16.91 -10.89 -14.68
N GLU A 161 -18.00 -10.90 -13.94
CA GLU A 161 -19.17 -10.04 -14.16
C GLU A 161 -19.11 -8.74 -13.37
N SER A 162 -18.18 -8.62 -12.43
CA SER A 162 -17.85 -7.37 -11.76
C SER A 162 -16.50 -6.90 -12.26
N ALA A 163 -16.43 -5.74 -12.87
CA ALA A 163 -15.17 -5.08 -13.10
C ALA A 163 -14.43 -5.04 -11.76
N GLY A 164 -13.43 -5.91 -11.63
CA GLY A 164 -12.75 -6.08 -10.38
C GLY A 164 -13.48 -6.85 -9.31
N GLY A 165 -13.71 -8.13 -9.45
CA GLY A 165 -14.10 -9.17 -8.47
C GLY A 165 -14.60 -8.83 -7.07
N MET A 166 -14.42 -7.63 -6.60
CA MET A 166 -14.98 -7.11 -5.35
C MET A 166 -16.18 -6.18 -5.59
N GLY A 167 -16.72 -6.13 -6.82
CA GLY A 167 -17.85 -5.28 -7.16
C GLY A 167 -17.49 -3.80 -7.32
N LEU A 168 -16.21 -3.47 -7.45
CA LEU A 168 -15.77 -2.10 -7.60
C LEU A 168 -16.02 -1.60 -9.03
N ALA A 169 -16.72 -0.50 -9.17
CA ALA A 169 -16.94 0.13 -10.45
C ALA A 169 -15.72 0.97 -10.85
N PRO A 170 -15.21 0.84 -12.09
CA PRO A 170 -14.19 1.74 -12.60
C PRO A 170 -14.67 3.18 -12.62
N ALA A 171 -13.80 4.12 -12.21
CA ALA A 171 -14.03 5.56 -12.22
C ALA A 171 -12.80 6.28 -12.77
N GLY A 172 -12.91 7.59 -13.00
CA GLY A 172 -11.84 8.42 -13.55
C GLY A 172 -11.77 8.43 -15.07
N SER A 173 -10.84 9.17 -15.61
CA SER A 173 -10.71 9.35 -17.06
C SER A 173 -10.30 8.09 -17.82
N ALA A 174 -9.75 7.10 -17.13
CA ALA A 174 -9.34 5.82 -17.71
C ALA A 174 -10.34 4.68 -17.49
N LYS A 175 -11.53 4.95 -16.97
CA LYS A 175 -12.51 3.94 -16.54
C LYS A 175 -12.93 2.93 -17.61
N ASP A 176 -12.92 3.34 -18.87
CA ASP A 176 -13.37 2.51 -19.98
C ASP A 176 -12.27 1.59 -20.55
N ASP A 177 -11.06 1.67 -20.00
CA ASP A 177 -9.89 0.91 -20.46
C ASP A 177 -9.37 0.02 -19.32
N LEU A 178 -9.91 -1.17 -19.22
CA LEU A 178 -9.58 -2.13 -18.15
C LEU A 178 -8.12 -2.57 -18.15
N ASP A 179 -7.43 -2.52 -19.30
CA ASP A 179 -6.02 -2.88 -19.37
C ASP A 179 -5.13 -1.96 -18.52
N ASN A 180 -5.63 -0.75 -18.19
CA ASN A 180 -4.92 0.17 -17.28
C ASN A 180 -4.90 -0.30 -15.83
N TYR A 181 -5.80 -1.21 -15.47
CA TYR A 181 -5.92 -1.71 -14.10
C TYR A 181 -4.98 -2.88 -13.81
N TYR A 182 -4.44 -3.52 -14.85
CA TYR A 182 -3.47 -4.60 -14.66
C TYR A 182 -2.08 -4.03 -14.41
N VAL A 183 -1.39 -4.58 -13.43
CA VAL A 183 0.02 -4.31 -13.18
C VAL A 183 0.78 -5.63 -13.01
N ASP A 184 2.04 -5.60 -13.36
CA ASP A 184 2.98 -6.68 -13.09
C ASP A 184 4.02 -6.25 -12.04
N LEU A 185 4.99 -7.11 -11.76
CA LEU A 185 5.99 -6.83 -10.74
C LEU A 185 7.01 -5.77 -11.18
N TYR A 186 7.21 -5.56 -12.49
CA TYR A 186 8.08 -4.50 -13.00
C TYR A 186 7.42 -3.15 -12.85
N ASP A 187 6.12 -3.04 -13.18
CA ASP A 187 5.35 -1.83 -12.98
C ASP A 187 5.50 -1.27 -11.56
N ILE A 188 5.44 -2.15 -10.55
CA ILE A 188 5.47 -1.77 -9.12
C ILE A 188 6.86 -1.90 -8.47
N LYS A 189 7.90 -2.19 -9.23
CA LYS A 189 9.28 -2.37 -8.74
C LYS A 189 9.43 -3.48 -7.67
N TRP A 190 8.68 -4.56 -7.80
CA TRP A 190 8.77 -5.73 -6.92
C TRP A 190 9.41 -6.95 -7.60
N ASP A 191 9.95 -6.78 -8.79
CA ASP A 191 10.66 -7.82 -9.56
C ASP A 191 11.83 -8.43 -8.77
N TYR A 192 12.46 -7.69 -7.86
CA TYR A 192 13.51 -8.18 -6.98
C TYR A 192 13.02 -9.25 -5.96
N LEU A 193 11.72 -9.40 -5.76
CA LEU A 193 11.13 -10.43 -4.89
C LEU A 193 10.97 -11.77 -5.60
N VAL A 194 11.21 -11.84 -6.91
CA VAL A 194 10.99 -13.05 -7.69
C VAL A 194 12.13 -14.04 -7.46
N ASP A 195 11.78 -15.19 -6.94
CA ASP A 195 12.68 -16.35 -6.94
C ASP A 195 12.46 -17.18 -8.23
N TRP A 196 13.42 -17.12 -9.12
CA TRP A 196 13.36 -17.80 -10.40
C TRP A 196 13.69 -19.29 -10.34
N ASP A 197 14.15 -19.81 -9.19
CA ASP A 197 14.62 -21.19 -9.05
C ASP A 197 13.48 -22.20 -8.81
N HIS A 198 12.23 -21.72 -8.73
CA HIS A 198 11.04 -22.58 -8.62
C HIS A 198 9.98 -22.21 -9.65
N ASP A 199 9.00 -23.10 -9.84
CA ASP A 199 7.84 -22.83 -10.69
C ASP A 199 6.75 -22.09 -9.93
N PHE A 200 6.11 -21.16 -10.63
CA PHE A 200 4.95 -20.41 -10.14
C PHE A 200 4.04 -19.99 -11.28
N PRO A 201 2.75 -19.75 -11.03
CA PRO A 201 1.83 -19.24 -12.05
C PRO A 201 2.34 -17.93 -12.67
N GLY A 202 2.30 -17.83 -14.00
CA GLY A 202 2.74 -16.64 -14.71
C GLY A 202 4.25 -16.49 -14.92
N LYS A 203 5.09 -17.44 -14.49
CA LYS A 203 6.57 -17.37 -14.63
C LYS A 203 7.01 -17.07 -16.06
N ALA A 204 6.50 -17.83 -17.04
CA ALA A 204 6.88 -17.63 -18.44
C ALA A 204 6.42 -16.28 -18.99
N ALA A 205 5.22 -15.83 -18.61
CA ALA A 205 4.70 -14.54 -19.00
C ALA A 205 5.51 -13.39 -18.38
N LEU A 206 5.87 -13.49 -17.11
CA LEU A 206 6.70 -12.50 -16.44
C LEU A 206 8.11 -12.42 -17.03
N GLN A 207 8.71 -13.57 -17.40
CA GLN A 207 10.00 -13.60 -18.10
C GLN A 207 9.94 -12.90 -19.46
N LYS A 208 8.82 -13.06 -20.19
CA LYS A 208 8.61 -12.36 -21.45
C LYS A 208 8.50 -10.84 -21.23
N ARG A 209 7.75 -10.41 -20.22
CA ARG A 209 7.59 -8.99 -19.88
C ARG A 209 8.91 -8.33 -19.48
N ALA A 210 9.81 -9.04 -18.84
CA ALA A 210 11.15 -8.53 -18.50
C ALA A 210 11.95 -8.01 -19.70
N ALA A 211 11.65 -8.50 -20.90
CA ALA A 211 12.31 -8.14 -22.15
C ALA A 211 11.54 -7.08 -22.97
N GLU A 212 10.37 -6.67 -22.51
CA GLU A 212 9.50 -5.71 -23.19
C GLU A 212 9.54 -4.36 -22.46
N PRO A 213 9.30 -3.23 -23.14
CA PRO A 213 9.08 -1.96 -22.48
C PRO A 213 7.91 -2.07 -21.50
N HIS A 214 8.09 -1.59 -20.29
CA HIS A 214 7.06 -1.61 -19.25
C HIS A 214 6.92 -0.22 -18.61
N ARG A 215 5.90 -0.09 -17.79
CA ARG A 215 5.70 1.08 -16.95
C ARG A 215 6.51 0.95 -15.67
N THR A 216 6.65 2.02 -14.98
CA THR A 216 7.27 2.02 -13.64
C THR A 216 6.51 2.94 -12.70
N ALA A 217 6.46 2.54 -11.43
CA ALA A 217 5.83 3.34 -10.39
C ALA A 217 6.64 4.60 -10.10
N VAL A 218 5.95 5.73 -10.05
CA VAL A 218 6.46 7.05 -9.66
C VAL A 218 5.47 7.70 -8.71
N THR A 219 5.89 8.75 -8.01
CA THR A 219 4.96 9.67 -7.36
C THR A 219 4.75 10.87 -8.26
N LEU A 220 3.53 11.30 -8.42
CA LEU A 220 3.14 12.52 -9.12
C LEU A 220 2.78 13.59 -8.10
N ILE A 221 3.51 14.70 -8.08
CA ILE A 221 3.19 15.87 -7.27
C ILE A 221 2.34 16.80 -8.14
N TRP A 222 1.11 17.04 -7.74
CA TRP A 222 0.15 17.83 -8.52
C TRP A 222 0.34 19.32 -8.30
N ASP A 223 0.14 20.11 -9.35
CA ASP A 223 0.21 21.57 -9.27
C ASP A 223 -0.92 22.11 -8.39
N ARG A 224 -0.56 22.93 -7.41
CA ARG A 224 -1.50 23.44 -6.40
C ARG A 224 -2.59 24.34 -6.94
N GLU A 225 -2.31 25.11 -8.01
CA GLU A 225 -3.30 26.01 -8.60
C GLU A 225 -4.32 25.22 -9.41
N ASP A 226 -3.85 24.21 -10.14
CA ASP A 226 -4.70 23.30 -10.87
C ASP A 226 -5.55 22.44 -9.93
N VAL A 227 -5.00 21.94 -8.81
CA VAL A 227 -5.76 21.25 -7.75
C VAL A 227 -6.86 22.15 -7.20
N GLY A 228 -6.52 23.41 -6.89
CA GLY A 228 -7.52 24.39 -6.42
C GLY A 228 -8.63 24.64 -7.44
N ARG A 229 -8.29 24.69 -8.72
CA ARG A 229 -9.25 24.85 -9.82
C ARG A 229 -10.20 23.65 -9.92
N VAL A 230 -9.68 22.43 -9.89
CA VAL A 230 -10.50 21.23 -9.98
C VAL A 230 -11.34 21.02 -8.72
N PHE A 231 -10.80 21.35 -7.54
CA PHE A 231 -11.57 21.35 -6.30
C PHE A 231 -12.78 22.28 -6.38
N ALA A 232 -12.59 23.50 -6.91
CA ALA A 232 -13.68 24.43 -7.15
C ALA A 232 -14.67 23.90 -8.21
N ALA A 233 -14.17 23.26 -9.27
CA ALA A 233 -15.01 22.67 -10.29
C ALA A 233 -15.91 21.57 -9.73
N GLY A 234 -15.43 20.75 -8.79
CA GLY A 234 -16.24 19.74 -8.10
C GLY A 234 -17.48 20.30 -7.40
N ILE A 235 -17.48 21.63 -7.11
CA ILE A 235 -18.61 22.31 -6.48
C ILE A 235 -19.50 23.03 -7.52
N TYR A 236 -18.90 23.62 -8.54
CA TYR A 236 -19.56 24.59 -9.42
C TYR A 236 -19.78 24.11 -10.85
N ASP A 237 -19.12 23.04 -11.30
CA ASP A 237 -19.27 22.49 -12.65
C ASP A 237 -20.25 21.31 -12.64
N PRO A 238 -21.50 21.50 -13.13
CA PRO A 238 -22.49 20.44 -13.13
C PRO A 238 -22.20 19.31 -14.14
N ASP A 239 -21.30 19.56 -15.08
CA ASP A 239 -20.90 18.59 -16.11
C ASP A 239 -19.67 17.79 -15.70
N LEU A 240 -19.02 18.11 -14.58
CA LEU A 240 -17.97 17.29 -13.99
C LEU A 240 -18.62 16.05 -13.40
N LYS A 241 -18.49 14.94 -14.13
CA LYS A 241 -18.93 13.62 -13.68
C LYS A 241 -17.84 12.94 -12.90
N GLY A 242 -18.25 12.16 -11.93
CA GLY A 242 -17.37 11.57 -10.97
C GLY A 242 -17.31 12.38 -9.70
N GLU A 243 -16.36 12.08 -8.87
CA GLU A 243 -16.18 12.75 -7.59
C GLU A 243 -15.25 13.95 -7.75
N GLY A 244 -15.52 15.02 -7.01
CA GLY A 244 -14.57 16.10 -6.88
C GLY A 244 -13.31 15.62 -6.18
N ILE A 245 -12.20 16.29 -6.37
CA ILE A 245 -11.01 16.04 -5.58
C ILE A 245 -11.35 16.29 -4.12
N ASP A 246 -11.17 15.32 -3.29
CA ASP A 246 -11.12 15.48 -1.84
C ASP A 246 -9.76 15.06 -1.27
N ASP A 247 -9.54 15.35 -0.01
CA ASP A 247 -8.24 15.19 0.62
C ASP A 247 -7.95 13.75 1.03
N TYR A 248 -8.90 12.83 0.84
CA TYR A 248 -8.71 11.47 1.33
C TYR A 248 -9.13 10.37 0.40
N ASN A 249 -9.40 10.78 -0.77
CA ASN A 249 -9.94 10.02 -1.72
C ASN A 249 -9.41 8.65 -1.95
N GLU A 250 -10.19 7.76 -2.32
CA GLU A 250 -9.98 6.71 -3.29
C GLU A 250 -9.01 5.60 -2.99
N ILE A 251 -8.23 5.72 -1.94
CA ILE A 251 -7.52 4.61 -1.35
C ILE A 251 -8.43 3.79 -0.44
N LEU A 252 -9.41 4.42 0.18
CA LEU A 252 -10.63 3.73 0.56
C LEU A 252 -11.61 3.98 -0.55
N PRO A 253 -11.83 3.00 -1.37
CA PRO A 253 -13.02 3.06 -2.16
C PRO A 253 -14.17 3.42 -1.21
N SER A 254 -14.95 4.37 -1.56
CA SER A 254 -16.35 4.08 -1.42
C SER A 254 -16.40 2.66 -1.90
N ILE A 255 -16.74 1.73 -1.06
CA ILE A 255 -16.57 0.28 -1.24
C ILE A 255 -16.88 -0.24 -2.66
N ASP A 256 -17.26 0.62 -3.54
CA ASP A 256 -17.84 0.45 -4.86
C ASP A 256 -17.06 1.07 -6.03
N ARG A 257 -16.05 1.91 -5.84
CA ARG A 257 -15.35 2.57 -6.96
C ARG A 257 -13.85 2.47 -6.87
N VAL A 258 -13.26 2.44 -8.04
CA VAL A 258 -11.84 2.42 -8.24
C VAL A 258 -11.48 3.49 -9.25
N HIS A 259 -10.81 4.54 -8.81
CA HIS A 259 -10.50 5.70 -9.63
C HIS A 259 -9.11 5.59 -10.26
N VAL A 260 -9.07 5.62 -11.59
CA VAL A 260 -7.82 5.68 -12.37
C VAL A 260 -7.92 6.74 -13.43
N ASP A 261 -6.96 7.64 -13.43
CA ASP A 261 -6.88 8.72 -14.41
C ASP A 261 -5.75 8.50 -15.41
N LYS A 262 -5.94 9.01 -16.62
CA LYS A 262 -4.89 9.03 -17.64
C LYS A 262 -3.82 10.03 -17.27
N VAL A 263 -2.56 9.62 -17.40
CA VAL A 263 -1.41 10.52 -17.37
C VAL A 263 -1.02 10.83 -18.81
N MET A 264 -0.93 12.09 -19.12
CA MET A 264 -0.77 12.63 -20.47
C MET A 264 0.54 13.41 -20.60
N GLU A 265 1.17 13.27 -21.77
CA GLU A 265 2.16 14.21 -22.29
C GLU A 265 1.56 14.79 -23.56
N GLU A 266 1.22 16.06 -23.55
CA GLU A 266 0.41 16.69 -24.61
C GLU A 266 -0.89 15.90 -24.85
N ASP A 267 -1.12 15.35 -26.05
CA ASP A 267 -2.29 14.55 -26.41
C ASP A 267 -2.03 13.04 -26.35
N ARG A 268 -0.83 12.63 -25.97
CA ARG A 268 -0.45 11.22 -25.86
C ARG A 268 -0.60 10.72 -24.40
N ARG A 269 -1.32 9.63 -24.23
CA ARG A 269 -1.32 8.95 -22.93
C ARG A 269 0.02 8.25 -22.74
N VAL A 270 0.68 8.52 -21.61
CA VAL A 270 1.98 7.96 -21.21
C VAL A 270 1.90 7.10 -19.96
N GLY A 271 0.74 7.06 -19.31
CA GLY A 271 0.56 6.28 -18.10
C GLY A 271 -0.82 6.42 -17.48
N VAL A 272 -0.91 6.05 -16.22
CA VAL A 272 -2.09 6.22 -15.37
C VAL A 272 -1.71 6.72 -13.99
N SER A 273 -2.66 7.38 -13.33
CA SER A 273 -2.58 7.91 -11.97
C SER A 273 -3.68 7.31 -11.12
N GLN A 274 -3.39 6.95 -9.88
CA GLN A 274 -4.37 6.46 -8.92
C GLN A 274 -4.05 6.91 -7.50
N GLY A 275 -5.02 6.84 -6.59
CA GLY A 275 -4.83 7.06 -5.16
C GLY A 275 -4.35 8.48 -4.85
N CYS A 276 -4.98 9.50 -5.44
CA CYS A 276 -4.64 10.88 -5.13
C CYS A 276 -5.03 11.24 -3.69
N CYS A 277 -4.16 11.95 -3.00
CA CYS A 277 -4.36 12.34 -1.62
C CYS A 277 -3.51 13.55 -1.23
N VAL A 278 -3.87 14.16 -0.10
CA VAL A 278 -2.96 15.10 0.57
C VAL A 278 -1.91 14.29 1.33
N ASP A 279 -0.66 14.44 0.96
CA ASP A 279 0.45 13.99 1.77
C ASP A 279 0.75 15.03 2.86
N TYR A 280 0.37 14.72 4.09
CA TYR A 280 0.59 15.61 5.25
C TYR A 280 2.05 15.67 5.70
N TYR A 281 2.90 14.79 5.20
CA TYR A 281 4.33 14.78 5.52
C TYR A 281 5.07 15.87 4.75
N THR A 282 4.71 16.07 3.48
CA THR A 282 5.31 17.07 2.59
C THR A 282 4.39 18.27 2.33
N ASN A 283 3.15 18.24 2.79
CA ASN A 283 2.10 19.22 2.50
C ASN A 283 1.86 19.41 1.00
N GLN A 284 1.79 18.31 0.27
CA GLN A 284 1.57 18.28 -1.16
C GLN A 284 0.37 17.41 -1.51
N PHE A 285 -0.29 17.73 -2.62
CA PHE A 285 -1.27 16.84 -3.22
C PHE A 285 -0.55 15.90 -4.20
N VAL A 286 -0.72 14.62 -4.03
CA VAL A 286 0.08 13.61 -4.72
C VAL A 286 -0.78 12.44 -5.20
N SER A 287 -0.25 11.67 -6.13
CA SER A 287 -0.82 10.39 -6.52
C SER A 287 0.26 9.38 -6.88
N LEU A 288 -0.10 8.11 -6.91
CA LEU A 288 0.73 7.05 -7.46
C LEU A 288 0.57 7.05 -8.99
N GLY A 289 1.66 7.22 -9.72
CA GLY A 289 1.71 7.12 -11.17
C GLY A 289 2.33 5.80 -11.62
N PHE A 290 1.80 5.23 -12.70
CA PHE A 290 2.44 4.15 -13.47
C PHE A 290 2.66 4.70 -14.87
N VAL A 291 3.89 5.12 -15.16
CA VAL A 291 4.24 5.77 -16.41
C VAL A 291 5.26 4.95 -17.19
N ALA A 292 5.28 5.09 -18.52
CA ALA A 292 6.34 4.47 -19.32
C ALA A 292 7.72 4.94 -18.83
N GLU A 293 8.70 4.05 -18.80
CA GLU A 293 10.02 4.31 -18.20
C GLU A 293 10.69 5.59 -18.74
N GLU A 294 10.49 5.90 -20.02
CA GLU A 294 11.03 7.10 -20.66
C GLU A 294 10.49 8.41 -20.06
N HIS A 295 9.36 8.36 -19.33
CA HIS A 295 8.73 9.50 -18.65
C HIS A 295 8.94 9.47 -17.13
N ALA A 296 9.68 8.51 -16.59
CA ALA A 296 9.83 8.32 -15.16
C ALA A 296 10.98 9.12 -14.52
N ALA A 297 11.71 9.92 -15.31
CA ALA A 297 12.80 10.73 -14.78
C ALA A 297 12.26 11.81 -13.83
N GLU A 298 12.95 11.99 -12.68
CA GLU A 298 12.61 13.03 -11.71
C GLU A 298 12.60 14.40 -12.36
N GLY A 299 11.56 15.19 -12.09
CA GLY A 299 11.35 16.51 -12.66
C GLY A 299 10.63 16.51 -14.01
N THR A 300 10.25 15.36 -14.56
CA THR A 300 9.41 15.31 -15.77
C THR A 300 8.05 15.91 -15.48
N GLU A 301 7.63 16.84 -16.34
CA GLU A 301 6.32 17.49 -16.26
C GLU A 301 5.32 16.71 -17.11
N LEU A 302 4.24 16.25 -16.50
CA LEU A 302 3.13 15.51 -17.10
C LEU A 302 1.81 16.16 -16.70
N GLU A 303 0.69 15.66 -17.21
CA GLU A 303 -0.64 16.09 -16.82
C GLU A 303 -1.51 14.89 -16.44
N VAL A 304 -2.23 14.99 -15.33
CA VAL A 304 -3.29 14.07 -14.96
C VAL A 304 -4.60 14.59 -15.57
N LEU A 305 -5.28 13.76 -16.36
CA LEU A 305 -6.57 14.09 -16.93
C LEU A 305 -7.67 13.72 -15.94
N TRP A 306 -8.11 14.68 -15.14
CA TRP A 306 -9.15 14.48 -14.13
C TRP A 306 -10.55 14.61 -14.70
N GLY A 307 -11.46 13.75 -14.26
CA GLY A 307 -12.88 13.75 -14.68
C GLY A 307 -13.21 12.63 -15.66
N GLU A 308 -14.43 12.11 -15.56
CA GLU A 308 -14.88 10.98 -16.36
C GLU A 308 -15.16 11.33 -17.83
N PRO A 309 -14.99 10.38 -18.76
CA PRO A 309 -15.40 10.56 -20.15
C PRO A 309 -16.88 10.89 -20.27
N GLY A 310 -17.19 11.85 -21.15
CA GLY A 310 -18.55 12.35 -21.40
C GLY A 310 -19.04 13.39 -20.40
N GLY A 311 -18.18 13.87 -19.53
CA GLY A 311 -18.33 15.04 -18.69
C GLY A 311 -17.21 16.05 -18.91
N SER A 312 -17.14 17.07 -18.07
CA SER A 312 -16.00 18.00 -18.05
C SER A 312 -14.73 17.25 -17.61
N GLN A 313 -13.63 17.54 -18.29
CA GLN A 313 -12.33 16.99 -17.92
C GLN A 313 -11.31 18.13 -17.76
N TYR A 314 -10.46 18.00 -16.76
CA TYR A 314 -9.45 18.99 -16.39
C TYR A 314 -8.06 18.38 -16.50
N ARG A 315 -7.14 19.08 -17.15
CA ARG A 315 -5.72 18.74 -17.12
C ARG A 315 -5.08 19.38 -15.90
N VAL A 316 -4.50 18.56 -15.05
CA VAL A 316 -3.80 18.93 -13.84
C VAL A 316 -2.33 18.64 -14.03
N LYS A 317 -1.51 19.68 -14.04
CA LYS A 317 -0.05 19.50 -14.14
C LYS A 317 0.46 18.70 -12.95
N ALA A 318 1.42 17.82 -13.23
CA ALA A 318 2.06 17.03 -12.22
C ALA A 318 3.54 16.82 -12.53
N THR A 319 4.36 16.91 -11.50
CA THR A 319 5.80 16.66 -11.60
C THR A 319 6.10 15.27 -11.10
N VAL A 320 6.86 14.52 -11.88
CA VAL A 320 7.35 13.20 -11.51
C VAL A 320 8.43 13.31 -10.44
N VAL A 321 8.28 12.53 -9.37
CA VAL A 321 9.32 12.35 -8.36
C VAL A 321 9.48 10.85 -8.04
N PRO A 322 10.60 10.46 -7.43
CA PRO A 322 10.82 9.05 -7.11
C PRO A 322 9.71 8.47 -6.23
N MET A 323 9.43 7.19 -6.45
CA MET A 323 8.63 6.35 -5.58
C MET A 323 9.58 5.46 -4.76
N PRO A 324 9.50 5.42 -3.43
CA PRO A 324 8.55 6.12 -2.55
C PRO A 324 8.90 7.61 -2.38
N LEU A 325 7.88 8.42 -2.11
CA LEU A 325 8.04 9.87 -1.91
C LEU A 325 8.91 10.21 -0.70
N TYR A 326 8.75 9.47 0.40
CA TYR A 326 9.57 9.62 1.59
C TYR A 326 10.72 8.60 1.59
N ASN A 327 11.93 9.08 1.69
CA ASN A 327 13.14 8.23 1.71
C ASN A 327 14.12 8.64 2.82
N GLY A 328 13.60 9.01 3.97
CA GLY A 328 14.40 9.44 5.12
C GLY A 328 15.05 8.28 5.89
N ALA A 329 15.96 8.62 6.81
CA ALA A 329 16.71 7.65 7.62
C ALA A 329 15.81 6.77 8.51
N TRP A 330 14.60 7.21 8.82
CA TRP A 330 13.63 6.48 9.64
C TRP A 330 12.67 5.60 8.84
N ARG A 331 13.03 5.29 7.61
CA ARG A 331 12.26 4.28 6.86
C ARG A 331 12.36 2.92 7.54
N ASN A 332 11.24 2.21 7.55
CA ASN A 332 11.10 0.94 8.27
C ASN A 332 12.16 -0.10 7.85
N GLU A 333 12.37 -0.26 6.54
CA GLU A 333 13.31 -1.25 6.00
C GLU A 333 14.80 -0.86 6.13
N THR A 334 15.09 0.43 6.30
CA THR A 334 16.47 0.93 6.30
C THR A 334 16.96 1.43 7.66
N CYS A 335 16.03 1.69 8.60
CA CYS A 335 16.39 2.16 9.93
C CYS A 335 17.17 1.09 10.72
N ASP A 336 18.42 1.38 11.03
CA ASP A 336 19.22 0.59 11.97
C ASP A 336 18.94 1.06 13.40
N VAL A 337 18.01 0.39 14.06
CA VAL A 337 17.58 0.75 15.41
C VAL A 337 18.68 0.58 16.45
N MET A 338 19.69 -0.29 16.21
CA MET A 338 20.83 -0.47 17.11
C MET A 338 21.69 0.80 17.21
N THR A 339 21.80 1.54 16.11
CA THR A 339 22.60 2.77 16.05
C THR A 339 21.78 4.04 16.20
N MET A 340 20.55 4.04 15.70
CA MET A 340 19.68 5.23 15.66
C MET A 340 18.88 5.45 16.94
N VAL A 341 18.67 4.38 17.73
CA VAL A 341 17.96 4.44 19.04
C VAL A 341 18.81 3.75 20.10
N PRO A 342 20.02 4.23 20.43
CA PRO A 342 20.92 3.52 21.32
C PRO A 342 20.48 3.57 22.81
N GLU A 343 19.78 4.60 23.21
CA GLU A 343 19.37 4.79 24.61
C GLU A 343 17.99 4.17 24.86
N ARG A 344 17.91 3.33 25.89
CA ARG A 344 16.69 2.62 26.30
C ARG A 344 16.45 2.72 27.80
N PRO A 345 16.26 3.94 28.34
CA PRO A 345 16.09 4.13 29.78
C PRO A 345 14.85 3.42 30.34
N TYR A 346 13.84 3.19 29.51
CA TYR A 346 12.59 2.51 29.85
C TYR A 346 12.71 0.99 30.02
N LEU A 347 13.83 0.38 29.58
CA LEU A 347 14.13 -1.05 29.82
C LEU A 347 15.03 -1.27 31.04
N LYS A 348 15.56 -0.22 31.63
CA LYS A 348 16.32 -0.33 32.87
C LYS A 348 15.34 -0.58 34.01
N ALA A 349 15.36 -1.79 34.53
CA ALA A 349 14.59 -2.19 35.69
C ALA A 349 15.02 -1.41 36.98
#